data_b79164cc4ebe48957eb166aa64a49f47
#
_entry.id   b79164cc4ebe48957eb166aa64a49f47
#
_cell.length_a   1.000
_cell.length_b   1.000
_cell.length_c   1.000
_cell.angle_alpha   90.00
_cell.angle_beta   90.00
_cell.angle_gamma   90.00
#
_symmetry.space_group_name_H-M   'P 1'
#
loop_
_entity.id
_entity.type
_entity.pdbx_description
1 polymer ?
#
loop_
_entity_poly.entity_id
_entity_poly.type
_entity_poly.pdbx_seq_one_letter_code
_entity_poly.pdbx_strand_id
1 'polypeptide(L)'
;MSLPWRLTRDASLRNRNTFGVEARAPWLFELDDAAALADLLARPELAGTSPLVLGGGSNLLFAGDAESPVLALANAATRVLAQDSTRARVRAEAGMPWHALVMWSLQQGLCGLENLALIPGTTGAAPIQNIGAYGVEVGEFVHAVEAWDRDEGVLRRLDRAACAFGYRDSVFKHAPDRYIVTAVELDLLRAPAPRLEYAGLGEELAAMGIADPDASDVAEAVIAIRRRKLPDPAVIGNAGSFFKNPIVPVALAEELQRQHAGLPVFRGDAADNRKISAAWMIENCGWKGYRDGDAGVAASHALVLVNHGNASGMQLLMLARRIAESVATRFGVAIEPEPRIIGARW
;
A
#
# COMPACT_ATOMS: atom_id res chain seq x y z
N MET A 1 3.27 35.14 9.02
CA MET A 1 2.72 33.97 8.31
C MET A 1 3.47 32.75 8.81
N SER A 2 2.78 31.67 9.15
CA SER A 2 3.44 30.40 9.48
C SER A 2 4.12 29.83 8.23
N LEU A 3 5.23 29.14 8.41
CA LEU A 3 5.86 28.41 7.30
C LEU A 3 4.90 27.32 6.79
N PRO A 4 4.86 27.03 5.48
CA PRO A 4 4.03 25.99 4.89
C PRO A 4 4.56 24.57 5.18
N TRP A 5 5.52 24.44 6.07
CA TRP A 5 6.08 23.16 6.57
C TRP A 5 6.53 23.26 8.03
N ARG A 6 6.59 22.12 8.67
CA ARG A 6 7.19 21.94 10.01
C ARG A 6 8.47 21.12 9.88
N LEU A 7 9.44 21.41 10.76
CA LEU A 7 10.72 20.71 10.82
C LEU A 7 10.96 20.17 12.23
N THR A 8 11.25 18.87 12.31
CA THR A 8 11.69 18.22 13.55
C THR A 8 13.08 17.62 13.32
N ARG A 9 14.03 17.97 14.21
CA ARG A 9 15.39 17.38 14.24
C ARG A 9 15.38 16.10 15.04
N ASP A 10 16.22 15.14 14.64
CA ASP A 10 16.38 13.86 15.33
C ASP A 10 15.03 13.24 15.68
N ALA A 11 14.17 13.15 14.65
CA ALA A 11 12.76 12.83 14.82
C ALA A 11 12.55 11.33 15.02
N SER A 12 11.78 10.92 16.05
CA SER A 12 11.27 9.56 16.14
C SER A 12 10.25 9.29 15.04
N LEU A 13 10.41 8.16 14.36
CA LEU A 13 9.51 7.67 13.32
C LEU A 13 8.56 6.57 13.82
N ARG A 14 8.53 6.27 15.12
CA ARG A 14 7.69 5.23 15.71
C ARG A 14 6.21 5.44 15.36
N ASN A 15 5.73 6.65 15.47
CA ASN A 15 4.34 7.02 15.14
C ASN A 15 4.16 7.35 13.64
N ARG A 16 5.18 7.11 12.81
CA ARG A 16 5.19 7.35 11.37
C ARG A 16 5.30 6.07 10.55
N ASN A 17 5.17 4.92 11.20
CA ASN A 17 5.08 3.62 10.57
C ASN A 17 4.06 2.74 11.30
N THR A 18 3.35 1.93 10.55
CA THR A 18 2.25 1.12 11.10
C THR A 18 2.73 -0.15 11.81
N PHE A 19 3.99 -0.55 11.69
CA PHE A 19 4.59 -1.55 12.58
C PHE A 19 4.83 -1.01 14.00
N GLY A 20 4.85 0.31 14.19
CA GLY A 20 5.17 0.93 15.46
C GLY A 20 6.59 0.64 15.95
N VAL A 21 7.51 0.31 15.03
CA VAL A 21 8.92 0.09 15.36
C VAL A 21 9.63 1.42 15.60
N GLU A 22 10.54 1.44 16.55
CA GLU A 22 11.37 2.62 16.78
C GLU A 22 12.42 2.75 15.68
N ALA A 23 12.49 3.93 15.10
CA ALA A 23 13.50 4.37 14.17
C ALA A 23 13.58 5.89 14.25
N ARG A 24 14.71 6.47 13.85
CA ARG A 24 14.93 7.91 13.85
C ARG A 24 15.28 8.42 12.46
N ALA A 25 15.03 9.70 12.24
CA ALA A 25 15.50 10.42 11.07
C ALA A 25 16.29 11.66 11.51
N PRO A 26 17.37 12.05 10.82
CA PRO A 26 18.12 13.26 11.14
C PRO A 26 17.20 14.51 11.07
N TRP A 27 16.29 14.50 10.12
CA TRP A 27 15.31 15.55 9.87
C TRP A 27 13.98 14.94 9.41
N LEU A 28 12.87 15.43 9.98
CA LEU A 28 11.52 15.19 9.48
C LEU A 28 10.92 16.53 9.06
N PHE A 29 10.59 16.63 7.77
CA PHE A 29 9.81 17.74 7.22
C PHE A 29 8.38 17.28 6.98
N GLU A 30 7.43 18.06 7.47
CA GLU A 30 6.00 17.86 7.23
C GLU A 30 5.51 19.05 6.39
N LEU A 31 5.16 18.78 5.13
CA LEU A 31 4.76 19.80 4.15
C LEU A 31 3.24 19.91 4.12
N ASP A 32 2.72 21.05 4.53
CA ASP A 32 1.27 21.36 4.57
C ASP A 32 0.74 21.91 3.23
N ASP A 33 1.61 22.49 2.40
CA ASP A 33 1.27 23.03 1.07
C ASP A 33 2.28 22.56 0.03
N ALA A 34 1.82 21.74 -0.93
CA ALA A 34 2.66 21.20 -2.01
C ALA A 34 3.23 22.30 -2.93
N ALA A 35 2.64 23.49 -2.99
CA ALA A 35 3.18 24.61 -3.77
C ALA A 35 4.53 25.08 -3.24
N ALA A 36 4.82 24.86 -1.94
CA ALA A 36 6.10 25.21 -1.32
C ALA A 36 7.16 24.11 -1.43
N LEU A 37 6.90 23.03 -2.16
CA LEU A 37 7.82 21.88 -2.25
C LEU A 37 9.17 22.28 -2.86
N ALA A 38 9.17 23.11 -3.90
CA ALA A 38 10.41 23.60 -4.55
C ALA A 38 11.30 24.37 -3.55
N ASP A 39 10.71 25.29 -2.81
CA ASP A 39 11.40 26.09 -1.78
C ASP A 39 11.92 25.21 -0.65
N LEU A 40 11.10 24.22 -0.25
CA LEU A 40 11.50 23.26 0.77
C LEU A 40 12.70 22.42 0.34
N LEU A 41 12.72 21.91 -0.89
CA LEU A 41 13.82 21.09 -1.43
C LEU A 41 15.12 21.88 -1.62
N ALA A 42 15.05 23.22 -1.77
CA ALA A 42 16.20 24.10 -1.85
C ALA A 42 16.87 24.38 -0.49
N ARG A 43 16.28 23.94 0.61
CA ARG A 43 16.84 24.15 1.96
C ARG A 43 18.16 23.39 2.13
N PRO A 44 19.13 23.93 2.91
CA PRO A 44 20.43 23.28 3.13
C PRO A 44 20.34 21.86 3.67
N GLU A 45 19.31 21.56 4.49
CA GLU A 45 19.09 20.25 5.09
C GLU A 45 18.63 19.18 4.07
N LEU A 46 18.10 19.62 2.92
CA LEU A 46 17.59 18.75 1.85
C LEU A 46 18.42 18.86 0.55
N ALA A 47 19.12 19.98 0.36
CA ALA A 47 19.89 20.21 -0.85
C ALA A 47 20.95 19.12 -1.06
N GLY A 48 20.96 18.52 -2.26
CA GLY A 48 21.88 17.44 -2.61
C GLY A 48 21.58 16.09 -1.92
N THR A 49 20.48 15.98 -1.17
CA THR A 49 20.05 14.72 -0.55
C THR A 49 18.89 14.07 -1.31
N SER A 50 18.66 12.78 -1.06
CA SER A 50 17.47 12.04 -1.51
C SER A 50 16.57 11.78 -0.32
N PRO A 51 15.62 12.68 0.02
CA PRO A 51 14.77 12.48 1.17
C PRO A 51 13.88 11.25 0.96
N LEU A 52 13.69 10.47 2.04
CA LEU A 52 12.71 9.42 2.08
C LEU A 52 11.32 10.07 2.12
N VAL A 53 10.55 9.92 1.03
CA VAL A 53 9.15 10.39 1.01
C VAL A 53 8.29 9.40 1.77
N LEU A 54 7.61 9.89 2.80
CA LEU A 54 6.81 9.09 3.72
C LEU A 54 5.33 9.49 3.62
N GLY A 55 4.49 8.53 3.25
CA GLY A 55 3.03 8.65 3.39
C GLY A 55 2.57 8.21 4.79
N GLY A 56 1.58 7.33 4.86
CA GLY A 56 1.09 6.77 6.13
C GLY A 56 2.02 5.74 6.80
N GLY A 57 3.19 5.43 6.23
CA GLY A 57 4.12 4.44 6.77
C GLY A 57 3.57 3.01 6.81
N SER A 58 2.55 2.72 6.00
CA SER A 58 1.80 1.46 6.04
C SER A 58 2.37 0.38 5.11
N ASN A 59 3.39 0.71 4.32
CA ASN A 59 4.05 -0.24 3.42
C ASN A 59 5.57 -0.10 3.46
N LEU A 60 6.12 0.05 4.68
CA LEU A 60 7.56 0.01 4.90
C LEU A 60 7.90 -0.59 6.26
N LEU A 61 9.14 -1.10 6.35
CA LEU A 61 9.74 -1.62 7.56
C LEU A 61 11.04 -0.87 7.83
N PHE A 62 11.10 -0.11 8.91
CA PHE A 62 12.34 0.45 9.40
C PHE A 62 13.12 -0.64 10.15
N ALA A 63 14.06 -1.28 9.47
CA ALA A 63 15.01 -2.24 10.09
C ALA A 63 16.16 -1.53 10.82
N GLY A 64 16.33 -0.25 10.57
CA GLY A 64 17.26 0.67 11.21
C GLY A 64 16.76 2.11 11.02
N ASP A 65 17.53 3.07 11.46
CA ASP A 65 17.25 4.49 11.29
C ASP A 65 17.23 4.90 9.82
N ALA A 66 16.53 5.99 9.50
CA ALA A 66 16.62 6.60 8.19
C ALA A 66 17.91 7.39 8.07
N GLU A 67 18.76 7.03 7.10
CA GLU A 67 20.04 7.71 6.85
C GLU A 67 19.82 9.08 6.20
N SER A 68 18.72 9.25 5.47
CA SER A 68 18.35 10.51 4.79
C SER A 68 17.26 11.26 5.56
N PRO A 69 17.11 12.58 5.30
CA PRO A 69 15.93 13.32 5.75
C PRO A 69 14.62 12.64 5.31
N VAL A 70 13.58 12.76 6.11
CA VAL A 70 12.24 12.28 5.80
C VAL A 70 11.36 13.47 5.43
N LEU A 71 10.61 13.31 4.33
CA LEU A 71 9.61 14.26 3.87
C LEU A 71 8.22 13.61 3.91
N ALA A 72 7.33 14.13 4.76
CA ALA A 72 5.93 13.73 4.82
C ALA A 72 5.06 14.83 4.20
N LEU A 73 4.16 14.43 3.28
CA LEU A 73 3.17 15.34 2.72
C LEU A 73 1.92 15.30 3.61
N ALA A 74 1.57 16.44 4.21
CA ALA A 74 0.44 16.59 5.14
C ALA A 74 -0.77 17.30 4.50
N ASN A 75 -0.62 17.81 3.27
CA ASN A 75 -1.69 18.42 2.49
C ASN A 75 -2.77 17.39 2.15
N ALA A 76 -4.05 17.67 2.47
CA ALA A 76 -5.12 16.66 2.43
C ALA A 76 -6.42 17.16 1.76
N ALA A 77 -6.35 18.21 0.93
CA ALA A 77 -7.53 18.73 0.24
C ALA A 77 -7.98 17.78 -0.88
N THR A 78 -9.31 17.71 -1.05
CA THR A 78 -9.96 16.97 -2.14
C THR A 78 -10.99 17.86 -2.82
N ARG A 79 -11.03 17.85 -4.15
CA ARG A 79 -11.97 18.64 -4.93
C ARG A 79 -12.38 17.96 -6.24
N VAL A 80 -13.60 18.22 -6.68
CA VAL A 80 -14.06 17.86 -8.02
C VAL A 80 -13.51 18.89 -9.00
N LEU A 81 -12.80 18.45 -10.04
CA LEU A 81 -12.26 19.29 -11.11
C LEU A 81 -13.25 19.50 -12.25
N ALA A 82 -13.93 18.41 -12.63
CA ALA A 82 -14.92 18.37 -13.70
C ALA A 82 -15.89 17.23 -13.45
N GLN A 83 -17.12 17.36 -13.95
CA GLN A 83 -18.11 16.28 -13.90
C GLN A 83 -19.10 16.40 -15.07
N ASP A 84 -19.63 15.26 -15.47
CA ASP A 84 -20.74 15.12 -16.40
C ASP A 84 -21.83 14.22 -15.81
N SER A 85 -22.76 13.71 -16.63
CA SER A 85 -23.82 12.80 -16.17
C SER A 85 -23.34 11.42 -15.74
N THR A 86 -22.14 10.99 -16.16
CA THR A 86 -21.63 9.63 -16.00
C THR A 86 -20.42 9.54 -15.09
N ARG A 87 -19.58 10.57 -15.06
CA ARG A 87 -18.28 10.58 -14.35
C ARG A 87 -18.01 11.92 -13.67
N ALA A 88 -17.14 11.86 -12.67
CA ALA A 88 -16.53 13.04 -12.06
C ALA A 88 -15.03 12.84 -11.98
N ARG A 89 -14.27 13.89 -12.34
CA ARG A 89 -12.83 13.94 -12.10
C ARG A 89 -12.55 14.58 -10.76
N VAL A 90 -11.92 13.82 -9.88
CA VAL A 90 -11.56 14.23 -8.53
C VAL A 90 -10.07 14.38 -8.45
N ARG A 91 -9.59 15.50 -7.87
CA ARG A 91 -8.19 15.68 -7.48
C ARG A 91 -8.10 15.59 -5.96
N ALA A 92 -7.27 14.67 -5.48
CA ALA A 92 -6.98 14.50 -4.06
C ALA A 92 -5.47 14.70 -3.82
N GLU A 93 -5.14 15.49 -2.81
CA GLU A 93 -3.75 15.75 -2.44
C GLU A 93 -3.09 14.56 -1.78
N ALA A 94 -1.76 14.49 -1.88
CA ALA A 94 -0.99 13.31 -1.53
C ALA A 94 -1.10 12.89 -0.06
N GLY A 95 -1.24 13.85 0.86
CA GLY A 95 -1.39 13.58 2.29
C GLY A 95 -2.79 13.13 2.71
N MET A 96 -3.81 13.22 1.81
CA MET A 96 -5.16 12.74 2.12
C MET A 96 -5.14 11.26 2.51
N PRO A 97 -5.65 10.86 3.70
CA PRO A 97 -5.76 9.45 4.06
C PRO A 97 -6.61 8.69 3.04
N TRP A 98 -6.10 7.57 2.53
CA TRP A 98 -6.75 6.84 1.46
C TRP A 98 -8.19 6.42 1.80
N HIS A 99 -8.40 5.84 2.98
CA HIS A 99 -9.76 5.44 3.39
C HIS A 99 -10.71 6.62 3.52
N ALA A 100 -10.22 7.77 4.00
CA ALA A 100 -11.03 8.98 4.06
C ALA A 100 -11.42 9.48 2.66
N LEU A 101 -10.53 9.35 1.65
CA LEU A 101 -10.87 9.65 0.26
C LEU A 101 -11.97 8.71 -0.28
N VAL A 102 -11.88 7.40 0.00
CA VAL A 102 -12.92 6.43 -0.37
C VAL A 102 -14.27 6.82 0.24
N MET A 103 -14.32 7.09 1.53
CA MET A 103 -15.56 7.48 2.21
C MET A 103 -16.09 8.83 1.73
N TRP A 104 -15.21 9.79 1.47
CA TRP A 104 -15.58 11.07 0.88
C TRP A 104 -16.19 10.88 -0.52
N SER A 105 -15.61 10.04 -1.38
CA SER A 105 -16.16 9.79 -2.72
C SER A 105 -17.58 9.22 -2.67
N LEU A 106 -17.83 8.26 -1.79
CA LEU A 106 -19.16 7.68 -1.58
C LEU A 106 -20.17 8.73 -1.09
N GLN A 107 -19.76 9.62 -0.17
CA GLN A 107 -20.60 10.73 0.31
C GLN A 107 -20.96 11.74 -0.80
N GLN A 108 -20.11 11.85 -1.83
CA GLN A 108 -20.39 12.66 -3.02
C GLN A 108 -21.22 11.90 -4.08
N GLY A 109 -21.66 10.67 -3.81
CA GLY A 109 -22.34 9.80 -4.77
C GLY A 109 -21.42 9.33 -5.91
N LEU A 110 -20.11 9.22 -5.64
CA LEU A 110 -19.10 8.78 -6.60
C LEU A 110 -18.60 7.37 -6.25
N CYS A 111 -18.54 6.50 -7.26
CA CYS A 111 -18.25 5.08 -7.13
C CYS A 111 -16.98 4.69 -7.87
N GLY A 112 -16.41 3.52 -7.51
CA GLY A 112 -15.24 2.90 -8.13
C GLY A 112 -14.14 2.56 -7.11
N LEU A 113 -14.09 3.26 -5.97
CA LEU A 113 -13.07 3.04 -4.95
C LEU A 113 -13.53 2.13 -3.79
N GLU A 114 -14.79 1.71 -3.76
CA GLU A 114 -15.42 0.95 -2.67
C GLU A 114 -14.68 -0.34 -2.30
N ASN A 115 -14.22 -1.09 -3.30
CA ASN A 115 -13.42 -2.31 -3.10
C ASN A 115 -12.04 -2.04 -2.45
N LEU A 116 -11.57 -0.80 -2.49
CA LEU A 116 -10.30 -0.37 -1.91
C LEU A 116 -10.49 0.28 -0.52
N ALA A 117 -11.68 0.14 0.07
CA ALA A 117 -11.97 0.66 1.41
C ALA A 117 -11.04 0.06 2.47
N LEU A 118 -10.74 0.84 3.51
CA LEU A 118 -9.91 0.48 4.66
C LEU A 118 -8.46 0.04 4.30
N ILE A 119 -7.97 0.33 3.09
CA ILE A 119 -6.52 0.21 2.82
C ILE A 119 -5.83 1.34 3.59
N PRO A 120 -4.83 1.03 4.44
CA PRO A 120 -4.10 2.05 5.18
C PRO A 120 -3.14 2.82 4.26
N GLY A 121 -2.79 4.05 4.67
CA GLY A 121 -1.84 4.89 3.94
C GLY A 121 -2.50 6.17 3.39
N THR A 122 -1.80 6.85 2.49
CA THR A 122 -2.20 8.14 1.91
C THR A 122 -2.41 8.04 0.42
N THR A 123 -3.15 8.98 -0.14
CA THR A 123 -3.47 9.07 -1.56
C THR A 123 -2.23 9.15 -2.44
N GLY A 124 -1.19 9.90 -2.02
CA GLY A 124 0.07 9.98 -2.77
C GLY A 124 0.88 8.68 -2.79
N ALA A 125 0.67 7.78 -1.82
CA ALA A 125 1.30 6.47 -1.79
C ALA A 125 0.54 5.43 -2.65
N ALA A 126 -0.73 5.66 -2.93
CA ALA A 126 -1.59 4.71 -3.64
C ALA A 126 -1.06 4.32 -5.04
N PRO A 127 -0.60 5.25 -5.91
CA PRO A 127 -0.09 4.93 -7.23
C PRO A 127 1.28 4.27 -7.22
N ILE A 128 2.08 4.40 -6.14
CA ILE A 128 3.47 3.90 -6.11
C ILE A 128 3.54 2.42 -6.46
N GLN A 129 2.69 1.61 -5.85
CA GLN A 129 2.60 0.18 -6.14
C GLN A 129 1.21 -0.23 -6.64
N ASN A 130 0.47 0.71 -7.24
CA ASN A 130 -0.85 0.43 -7.79
C ASN A 130 -1.69 -0.34 -6.78
N ILE A 131 -2.02 0.27 -5.63
CA ILE A 131 -2.75 -0.44 -4.57
C ILE A 131 -3.97 -1.14 -5.13
N GLY A 132 -4.21 -2.36 -4.66
CA GLY A 132 -5.33 -3.17 -5.13
C GLY A 132 -5.81 -4.15 -4.08
N ALA A 133 -7.12 -4.34 -4.04
CA ALA A 133 -7.81 -5.28 -3.17
C ALA A 133 -9.17 -5.66 -3.80
N TYR A 134 -9.66 -6.84 -3.45
CA TYR A 134 -11.01 -7.29 -3.82
C TYR A 134 -11.32 -7.16 -5.32
N GLY A 135 -10.34 -7.51 -6.17
CA GLY A 135 -10.50 -7.54 -7.62
C GLY A 135 -10.35 -6.19 -8.34
N VAL A 136 -9.97 -5.12 -7.62
CA VAL A 136 -9.84 -3.76 -8.14
C VAL A 136 -8.45 -3.22 -7.86
N GLU A 137 -7.87 -2.47 -8.79
CA GLU A 137 -6.61 -1.72 -8.64
C GLU A 137 -6.84 -0.23 -8.86
N VAL A 138 -6.15 0.63 -8.10
CA VAL A 138 -6.33 2.09 -8.19
C VAL A 138 -6.02 2.64 -9.56
N GLY A 139 -5.05 2.06 -10.27
CA GLY A 139 -4.68 2.45 -11.63
C GLY A 139 -5.82 2.39 -12.64
N GLU A 140 -6.89 1.65 -12.35
CA GLU A 140 -8.09 1.63 -13.20
C GLU A 140 -8.84 2.97 -13.21
N PHE A 141 -8.75 3.70 -12.10
CA PHE A 141 -9.43 4.99 -11.89
C PHE A 141 -8.50 6.19 -12.00
N VAL A 142 -7.17 5.98 -11.96
CA VAL A 142 -6.22 7.09 -12.10
C VAL A 142 -6.35 7.71 -13.49
N HIS A 143 -6.66 9.01 -13.52
CA HIS A 143 -6.61 9.85 -14.70
C HIS A 143 -5.20 10.41 -14.92
N ALA A 144 -4.60 10.95 -13.86
CA ALA A 144 -3.24 11.45 -13.86
C ALA A 144 -2.67 11.49 -12.42
N VAL A 145 -1.35 11.57 -12.33
CA VAL A 145 -0.62 11.80 -11.09
C VAL A 145 0.20 13.07 -11.23
N GLU A 146 0.03 14.00 -10.30
CA GLU A 146 0.90 15.16 -10.17
C GLU A 146 2.10 14.78 -9.30
N ALA A 147 3.29 14.96 -9.81
CA ALA A 147 4.51 14.63 -9.10
C ALA A 147 5.62 15.64 -9.40
N TRP A 148 6.38 15.99 -8.38
CA TRP A 148 7.62 16.72 -8.55
C TRP A 148 8.68 15.78 -9.12
N ASP A 149 9.17 16.07 -10.32
CA ASP A 149 10.30 15.39 -10.95
C ASP A 149 11.59 16.02 -10.43
N ARG A 150 12.33 15.28 -9.60
CA ARG A 150 13.55 15.78 -8.95
C ARG A 150 14.73 15.91 -9.91
N ASP A 151 14.77 15.12 -10.97
CA ASP A 151 15.83 15.16 -11.97
C ASP A 151 15.72 16.45 -12.81
N GLU A 152 14.49 16.90 -13.05
CA GLU A 152 14.23 18.08 -13.86
C GLU A 152 13.88 19.34 -13.03
N GLY A 153 13.59 19.17 -11.73
CA GLY A 153 13.24 20.27 -10.83
C GLY A 153 11.89 20.93 -11.15
N VAL A 154 10.93 20.18 -11.70
CA VAL A 154 9.63 20.70 -12.12
C VAL A 154 8.47 19.82 -11.66
N LEU A 155 7.30 20.42 -11.48
CA LEU A 155 6.06 19.68 -11.28
C LEU A 155 5.59 19.10 -12.63
N ARG A 156 5.43 17.78 -12.68
CA ARG A 156 4.88 17.08 -13.84
C ARG A 156 3.50 16.53 -13.53
N ARG A 157 2.71 16.45 -14.58
CA ARG A 157 1.44 15.72 -14.57
C ARG A 157 1.58 14.52 -15.51
N LEU A 158 1.69 13.33 -14.94
CA LEU A 158 1.79 12.06 -15.66
C LEU A 158 0.38 11.53 -15.87
N ASP A 159 0.00 11.31 -17.10
CA ASP A 159 -1.26 10.60 -17.40
C ASP A 159 -1.16 9.11 -17.02
N ARG A 160 -2.29 8.41 -17.11
CA ARG A 160 -2.36 6.99 -16.75
C ARG A 160 -1.34 6.13 -17.53
N ALA A 161 -1.13 6.42 -18.82
CA ALA A 161 -0.20 5.65 -19.65
C ALA A 161 1.25 5.85 -19.20
N ALA A 162 1.62 7.11 -18.90
CA ALA A 162 2.95 7.45 -18.38
C ALA A 162 3.21 6.86 -16.98
N CYS A 163 2.17 6.59 -16.18
CA CYS A 163 2.30 5.93 -14.88
C CYS A 163 2.68 4.44 -15.00
N ALA A 164 2.49 3.80 -16.16
CA ALA A 164 2.88 2.42 -16.46
C ALA A 164 2.44 1.41 -15.37
N PHE A 165 1.16 1.48 -14.97
CA PHE A 165 0.63 0.61 -13.90
C PHE A 165 0.63 -0.87 -14.30
N GLY A 166 1.12 -1.71 -13.38
CA GLY A 166 1.07 -3.15 -13.41
C GLY A 166 0.68 -3.74 -12.06
N TYR A 167 0.69 -5.08 -11.92
CA TYR A 167 0.41 -5.74 -10.65
C TYR A 167 1.47 -5.38 -9.59
N ARG A 168 1.07 -4.61 -8.58
CA ARG A 168 1.98 -4.05 -7.55
C ARG A 168 3.15 -3.29 -8.15
N ASP A 169 2.91 -2.56 -9.25
CA ASP A 169 3.96 -1.92 -10.03
C ASP A 169 3.53 -0.59 -10.66
N SER A 170 4.50 0.31 -10.88
CA SER A 170 4.34 1.59 -11.56
C SER A 170 5.70 2.21 -11.90
N VAL A 171 5.72 3.26 -12.72
CA VAL A 171 6.92 4.08 -12.99
C VAL A 171 7.54 4.65 -11.70
N PHE A 172 6.71 4.99 -10.72
CA PHE A 172 7.17 5.54 -9.43
C PHE A 172 7.95 4.52 -8.60
N LYS A 173 7.63 3.24 -8.75
CA LYS A 173 8.33 2.16 -8.06
C LYS A 173 9.67 1.84 -8.73
N HIS A 174 9.76 1.96 -10.06
CA HIS A 174 11.00 1.78 -10.82
C HIS A 174 11.96 2.95 -10.68
N ALA A 175 11.45 4.15 -10.34
CA ALA A 175 12.23 5.35 -10.11
C ALA A 175 11.94 5.94 -8.71
N PRO A 176 12.24 5.21 -7.61
CA PRO A 176 11.75 5.53 -6.26
C PRO A 176 12.24 6.86 -5.71
N ASP A 177 13.38 7.37 -6.20
CA ASP A 177 13.96 8.61 -5.72
C ASP A 177 13.76 9.79 -6.69
N ARG A 178 13.10 9.57 -7.83
CA ARG A 178 12.85 10.60 -8.84
C ARG A 178 11.59 11.39 -8.56
N TYR A 179 10.50 10.75 -8.19
CA TYR A 179 9.21 11.41 -8.12
C TYR A 179 8.72 11.59 -6.69
N ILE A 180 8.24 12.79 -6.38
CA ILE A 180 7.48 13.09 -5.16
C ILE A 180 6.04 13.35 -5.58
N VAL A 181 5.14 12.39 -5.37
CA VAL A 181 3.73 12.53 -5.71
C VAL A 181 3.09 13.59 -4.83
N THR A 182 2.47 14.61 -5.43
CA THR A 182 1.83 15.73 -4.72
C THR A 182 0.31 15.67 -4.75
N ALA A 183 -0.28 15.06 -5.79
CA ALA A 183 -1.71 14.80 -5.89
C ALA A 183 -2.02 13.67 -6.87
N VAL A 184 -3.23 13.11 -6.77
CA VAL A 184 -3.74 12.11 -7.70
C VAL A 184 -5.09 12.59 -8.24
N GLU A 185 -5.25 12.53 -9.56
CA GLU A 185 -6.53 12.76 -10.24
C GLU A 185 -7.18 11.40 -10.54
N LEU A 186 -8.44 11.28 -10.19
CA LEU A 186 -9.23 10.05 -10.34
C LEU A 186 -10.48 10.33 -11.18
N ASP A 187 -10.77 9.49 -12.16
CA ASP A 187 -12.05 9.50 -12.90
C ASP A 187 -12.99 8.46 -12.23
N LEU A 188 -13.94 8.96 -11.46
CA LEU A 188 -14.91 8.16 -10.68
C LEU A 188 -16.28 8.13 -11.37
N LEU A 189 -17.03 7.04 -11.15
CA LEU A 189 -18.36 6.84 -11.73
C LEU A 189 -19.44 7.54 -10.91
N ARG A 190 -20.49 8.01 -11.56
CA ARG A 190 -21.69 8.57 -10.91
C ARG A 190 -22.85 7.57 -10.80
N ALA A 191 -22.72 6.44 -11.45
CA ALA A 191 -23.65 5.33 -11.31
C ALA A 191 -22.91 4.11 -10.74
N PRO A 192 -23.50 3.39 -9.79
CA PRO A 192 -22.89 2.17 -9.24
C PRO A 192 -22.61 1.14 -10.34
N ALA A 193 -21.43 0.56 -10.30
CA ALA A 193 -21.03 -0.60 -11.09
C ALA A 193 -20.28 -1.57 -10.17
N PRO A 194 -20.98 -2.19 -9.20
CA PRO A 194 -20.35 -2.98 -8.15
C PRO A 194 -19.55 -4.15 -8.74
N ARG A 195 -18.32 -4.34 -8.25
CA ARG A 195 -17.48 -5.48 -8.61
C ARG A 195 -17.50 -6.50 -7.47
N LEU A 196 -18.19 -7.60 -7.69
CA LEU A 196 -18.51 -8.60 -6.66
C LEU A 196 -17.79 -9.95 -6.88
N GLU A 197 -16.99 -10.06 -7.96
CA GLU A 197 -16.39 -11.34 -8.40
C GLU A 197 -15.30 -11.85 -7.44
N TYR A 198 -14.85 -11.03 -6.50
CA TYR A 198 -13.86 -11.48 -5.51
C TYR A 198 -14.49 -12.44 -4.51
N ALA A 199 -13.87 -13.62 -4.36
CA ALA A 199 -14.38 -14.68 -3.49
C ALA A 199 -14.62 -14.19 -2.04
N GLY A 200 -15.82 -14.44 -1.52
CA GLY A 200 -16.26 -14.06 -0.18
C GLY A 200 -16.95 -12.70 -0.09
N LEU A 201 -16.92 -11.85 -1.12
CA LEU A 201 -17.59 -10.55 -1.08
C LEU A 201 -19.11 -10.70 -1.22
N GLY A 202 -19.55 -11.52 -2.18
CA GLY A 202 -20.99 -11.83 -2.34
C GLY A 202 -21.58 -12.54 -1.13
N GLU A 203 -20.81 -13.45 -0.50
CA GLU A 203 -21.20 -14.15 0.73
C GLU A 203 -21.37 -13.17 1.91
N GLU A 204 -20.46 -12.19 2.04
CA GLU A 204 -20.56 -11.16 3.08
C GLU A 204 -21.80 -10.28 2.88
N LEU A 205 -22.06 -9.81 1.66
CA LEU A 205 -23.24 -9.02 1.33
C LEU A 205 -24.54 -9.81 1.62
N ALA A 206 -24.57 -11.10 1.25
CA ALA A 206 -25.69 -11.98 1.57
C ALA A 206 -25.89 -12.14 3.10
N ALA A 207 -24.80 -12.28 3.86
CA ALA A 207 -24.83 -12.34 5.32
C ALA A 207 -25.32 -11.03 5.96
N MET A 208 -25.09 -9.89 5.30
CA MET A 208 -25.63 -8.57 5.68
C MET A 208 -27.10 -8.39 5.25
N GLY A 209 -27.69 -9.34 4.52
CA GLY A 209 -29.06 -9.27 4.00
C GLY A 209 -29.23 -8.37 2.78
N ILE A 210 -28.16 -8.08 2.05
CA ILE A 210 -28.13 -7.16 0.91
C ILE A 210 -28.15 -7.97 -0.38
N ALA A 211 -29.22 -7.86 -1.17
CA ALA A 211 -29.41 -8.57 -2.44
C ALA A 211 -29.02 -7.73 -3.67
N ASP A 212 -29.18 -6.41 -3.58
CA ASP A 212 -28.86 -5.46 -4.67
C ASP A 212 -27.97 -4.35 -4.08
N PRO A 213 -26.64 -4.61 -3.95
CA PRO A 213 -25.75 -3.72 -3.25
C PRO A 213 -25.43 -2.45 -4.05
N ASP A 214 -25.43 -1.32 -3.38
CA ASP A 214 -24.82 -0.10 -3.86
C ASP A 214 -23.32 -0.04 -3.52
N ALA A 215 -22.64 1.05 -3.88
CA ALA A 215 -21.22 1.21 -3.62
C ALA A 215 -20.90 1.33 -2.11
N SER A 216 -21.82 1.87 -1.31
CA SER A 216 -21.64 1.97 0.14
C SER A 216 -21.74 0.61 0.80
N ASP A 217 -22.69 -0.21 0.37
CA ASP A 217 -22.83 -1.60 0.82
C ASP A 217 -21.57 -2.43 0.54
N VAL A 218 -21.01 -2.27 -0.67
CA VAL A 218 -19.75 -2.93 -1.04
C VAL A 218 -18.60 -2.47 -0.14
N ALA A 219 -18.49 -1.16 0.11
CA ALA A 219 -17.46 -0.63 1.00
C ALA A 219 -17.61 -1.19 2.43
N GLU A 220 -18.83 -1.27 2.96
CA GLU A 220 -19.11 -1.82 4.29
C GLU A 220 -18.76 -3.32 4.37
N ALA A 221 -19.14 -4.11 3.36
CA ALA A 221 -18.77 -5.52 3.27
C ALA A 221 -17.24 -5.71 3.22
N VAL A 222 -16.54 -4.91 2.41
CA VAL A 222 -15.07 -4.93 2.34
C VAL A 222 -14.46 -4.57 3.71
N ILE A 223 -14.96 -3.54 4.38
CA ILE A 223 -14.51 -3.14 5.72
C ILE A 223 -14.71 -4.27 6.72
N ALA A 224 -15.87 -4.93 6.72
CA ALA A 224 -16.18 -6.05 7.60
C ALA A 224 -15.23 -7.24 7.39
N ILE A 225 -15.01 -7.63 6.12
CA ILE A 225 -14.07 -8.70 5.78
C ILE A 225 -12.64 -8.34 6.22
N ARG A 226 -12.19 -7.11 5.97
CA ARG A 226 -10.83 -6.65 6.33
C ARG A 226 -10.63 -6.65 7.83
N ARG A 227 -11.57 -6.12 8.60
CA ARG A 227 -11.51 -6.11 10.08
C ARG A 227 -11.44 -7.52 10.68
N ARG A 228 -12.12 -8.49 10.06
CA ARG A 228 -12.09 -9.89 10.50
C ARG A 228 -10.78 -10.59 10.14
N LYS A 229 -10.22 -10.31 8.95
CA LYS A 229 -9.03 -11.01 8.41
C LYS A 229 -7.71 -10.36 8.81
N LEU A 230 -7.65 -9.05 8.91
CA LEU A 230 -6.40 -8.30 9.11
C LEU A 230 -6.41 -7.63 10.49
N PRO A 231 -5.35 -7.77 11.27
CA PRO A 231 -5.23 -7.06 12.53
C PRO A 231 -5.17 -5.53 12.27
N ASP A 232 -5.83 -4.76 13.13
CA ASP A 232 -5.76 -3.31 13.10
C ASP A 232 -4.35 -2.85 13.50
N PRO A 233 -3.60 -2.13 12.66
CA PRO A 233 -2.26 -1.67 13.00
C PRO A 233 -2.22 -0.68 14.18
N ALA A 234 -3.33 -0.04 14.53
CA ALA A 234 -3.44 0.77 15.73
C ALA A 234 -3.47 -0.07 17.03
N VAL A 235 -3.85 -1.35 16.93
CA VAL A 235 -3.92 -2.28 18.07
C VAL A 235 -2.69 -3.19 18.12
N ILE A 236 -2.27 -3.73 16.98
CA ILE A 236 -1.08 -4.55 16.86
C ILE A 236 -0.32 -4.15 15.59
N GLY A 237 0.89 -3.64 15.76
CA GLY A 237 1.68 -3.08 14.69
C GLY A 237 1.87 -4.06 13.53
N ASN A 238 1.55 -3.63 12.30
CA ASN A 238 1.74 -4.42 11.09
C ASN A 238 1.72 -3.50 9.85
N ALA A 239 2.08 -4.02 8.69
CA ALA A 239 2.01 -3.31 7.41
C ALA A 239 1.15 -4.08 6.37
N GLY A 240 0.12 -4.79 6.82
CA GLY A 240 -0.68 -5.66 5.97
C GLY A 240 0.09 -6.88 5.50
N SER A 241 -0.15 -7.33 4.28
CA SER A 241 0.59 -8.45 3.70
C SER A 241 2.06 -8.12 3.52
N PHE A 242 2.94 -8.87 4.17
CA PHE A 242 4.39 -8.63 4.10
C PHE A 242 5.02 -9.22 2.84
N PHE A 243 4.48 -10.29 2.29
CA PHE A 243 5.01 -10.92 1.08
C PHE A 243 4.04 -10.80 -0.08
N LYS A 244 4.59 -10.59 -1.27
CA LYS A 244 3.84 -10.69 -2.54
C LYS A 244 3.49 -12.15 -2.83
N ASN A 245 2.39 -12.36 -3.53
CA ASN A 245 2.15 -13.64 -4.17
C ASN A 245 3.13 -13.79 -5.34
N PRO A 246 3.99 -14.81 -5.35
CA PRO A 246 4.97 -14.99 -6.42
C PRO A 246 4.29 -15.34 -7.74
N ILE A 247 4.85 -14.80 -8.82
CA ILE A 247 4.50 -15.14 -10.19
C ILE A 247 5.54 -16.17 -10.68
N VAL A 248 5.07 -17.31 -11.15
CA VAL A 248 5.92 -18.43 -11.57
C VAL A 248 5.48 -18.93 -12.94
N PRO A 249 6.37 -19.60 -13.71
CA PRO A 249 5.99 -20.25 -14.96
C PRO A 249 4.83 -21.25 -14.77
N VAL A 250 3.95 -21.37 -15.77
CA VAL A 250 2.80 -22.32 -15.75
C VAL A 250 3.24 -23.72 -15.35
N ALA A 251 4.33 -24.23 -15.95
CA ALA A 251 4.82 -25.57 -15.66
C ALA A 251 5.17 -25.80 -14.18
N LEU A 252 5.79 -24.80 -13.53
CA LEU A 252 6.10 -24.88 -12.10
C LEU A 252 4.82 -24.81 -11.25
N ALA A 253 3.87 -23.96 -11.62
CA ALA A 253 2.60 -23.88 -10.90
C ALA A 253 1.81 -25.20 -10.96
N GLU A 254 1.75 -25.83 -12.13
CA GLU A 254 1.10 -27.13 -12.33
C GLU A 254 1.82 -28.27 -11.57
N GLU A 255 3.14 -28.26 -11.53
CA GLU A 255 3.93 -29.22 -10.77
C GLU A 255 3.64 -29.08 -9.26
N LEU A 256 3.70 -27.85 -8.76
CA LEU A 256 3.39 -27.58 -7.36
C LEU A 256 1.94 -27.95 -7.00
N GLN A 257 0.98 -27.73 -7.89
CA GLN A 257 -0.42 -28.11 -7.67
C GLN A 257 -0.63 -29.61 -7.65
N ARG A 258 0.12 -30.37 -8.47
CA ARG A 258 0.11 -31.86 -8.42
C ARG A 258 0.66 -32.38 -7.10
N GLN A 259 1.75 -31.78 -6.59
CA GLN A 259 2.37 -32.16 -5.32
C GLN A 259 1.56 -31.68 -4.12
N HIS A 260 0.83 -30.58 -4.27
CA HIS A 260 0.11 -29.88 -3.19
C HIS A 260 -1.30 -29.49 -3.66
N ALA A 261 -2.23 -30.43 -3.65
CA ALA A 261 -3.59 -30.28 -4.19
C ALA A 261 -4.39 -29.10 -3.60
N GLY A 262 -4.02 -28.59 -2.42
CA GLY A 262 -4.66 -27.43 -1.80
C GLY A 262 -4.03 -26.08 -2.14
N LEU A 263 -2.97 -26.02 -2.96
CA LEU A 263 -2.30 -24.76 -3.31
C LEU A 263 -3.18 -23.90 -4.23
N PRO A 264 -3.63 -22.71 -3.79
CA PRO A 264 -4.39 -21.82 -4.66
C PRO A 264 -3.49 -21.22 -5.74
N VAL A 265 -3.92 -21.37 -6.98
CA VAL A 265 -3.28 -20.83 -8.18
C VAL A 265 -4.24 -19.87 -8.86
N PHE A 266 -3.74 -18.69 -9.20
CA PHE A 266 -4.51 -17.61 -9.82
C PHE A 266 -3.92 -17.29 -11.19
N ARG A 267 -4.67 -16.57 -12.02
CA ARG A 267 -4.17 -16.01 -13.27
C ARG A 267 -2.96 -15.10 -12.99
N GLY A 268 -1.89 -15.26 -13.77
CA GLY A 268 -0.75 -14.36 -13.75
C GLY A 268 -1.02 -13.08 -14.57
N ASP A 269 0.04 -12.34 -14.82
CA ASP A 269 0.03 -11.11 -15.63
C ASP A 269 0.24 -11.41 -17.13
N ALA A 270 0.76 -12.59 -17.47
CA ALA A 270 0.93 -13.08 -18.82
C ALA A 270 0.32 -14.50 -19.00
N ALA A 271 0.21 -14.95 -20.26
CA ALA A 271 -0.37 -16.25 -20.56
C ALA A 271 0.49 -17.44 -20.08
N ASP A 272 1.80 -17.24 -20.02
CA ASP A 272 2.82 -18.24 -19.70
C ASP A 272 3.17 -18.32 -18.22
N ASN A 273 2.50 -17.54 -17.37
CA ASN A 273 2.73 -17.51 -15.93
C ASN A 273 1.46 -17.62 -15.09
N ARG A 274 1.66 -17.94 -13.82
CA ARG A 274 0.61 -18.05 -12.80
C ARG A 274 1.08 -17.38 -11.52
N LYS A 275 0.13 -16.82 -10.79
CA LYS A 275 0.32 -16.30 -9.43
C LYS A 275 -0.09 -17.36 -8.43
N ILE A 276 0.78 -17.72 -7.48
CA ILE A 276 0.51 -18.74 -6.46
C ILE A 276 0.43 -18.12 -5.07
N SER A 277 -0.32 -18.76 -4.15
CA SER A 277 -0.59 -18.21 -2.83
C SER A 277 0.61 -18.29 -1.89
N ALA A 278 1.28 -17.18 -1.63
CA ALA A 278 2.29 -17.09 -0.59
C ALA A 278 1.70 -17.37 0.82
N ALA A 279 0.46 -16.90 1.08
CA ALA A 279 -0.21 -17.17 2.36
C ALA A 279 -0.33 -18.66 2.64
N TRP A 280 -0.76 -19.44 1.66
CA TRP A 280 -0.90 -20.88 1.78
C TRP A 280 0.45 -21.56 2.03
N MET A 281 1.48 -21.18 1.29
CA MET A 281 2.84 -21.75 1.45
C MET A 281 3.40 -21.47 2.84
N ILE A 282 3.28 -20.22 3.33
CA ILE A 282 3.73 -19.81 4.66
C ILE A 282 2.97 -20.55 5.76
N GLU A 283 1.64 -20.69 5.63
CA GLU A 283 0.81 -21.44 6.58
C GLU A 283 1.21 -22.93 6.60
N ASN A 284 1.46 -23.52 5.44
CA ASN A 284 1.94 -24.91 5.35
C ASN A 284 3.37 -25.12 5.87
N CYS A 285 4.19 -24.07 5.93
CA CYS A 285 5.47 -24.11 6.65
C CYS A 285 5.31 -23.94 8.17
N GLY A 286 4.10 -23.80 8.70
CA GLY A 286 3.83 -23.70 10.14
C GLY A 286 4.04 -22.32 10.76
N TRP A 287 4.11 -21.26 9.94
CA TRP A 287 4.39 -19.91 10.45
C TRP A 287 3.16 -19.14 10.91
N LYS A 288 1.96 -19.48 10.50
CA LYS A 288 0.75 -18.78 10.92
C LYS A 288 0.57 -18.85 12.44
N GLY A 289 0.46 -17.70 13.10
CA GLY A 289 0.37 -17.60 14.55
C GLY A 289 1.73 -17.78 15.28
N TYR A 290 2.84 -17.93 14.55
CA TYR A 290 4.17 -18.03 15.15
C TYR A 290 4.56 -16.74 15.86
N ARG A 291 5.23 -16.84 17.01
CA ARG A 291 5.71 -15.71 17.79
C ARG A 291 7.14 -15.97 18.31
N ASP A 292 7.99 -14.96 18.19
CA ASP A 292 9.36 -14.95 18.71
C ASP A 292 9.58 -13.61 19.42
N GLY A 293 9.46 -13.61 20.74
CA GLY A 293 9.39 -12.39 21.54
C GLY A 293 8.19 -11.53 21.14
N ASP A 294 8.45 -10.31 20.69
CA ASP A 294 7.42 -9.39 20.21
C ASP A 294 7.28 -9.38 18.67
N ALA A 295 8.14 -10.06 17.93
CA ALA A 295 7.95 -10.30 16.51
C ALA A 295 7.09 -11.54 16.28
N GLY A 296 6.15 -11.52 15.34
CA GLY A 296 5.29 -12.65 15.07
C GLY A 296 4.62 -12.62 13.71
N VAL A 297 3.80 -13.65 13.45
CA VAL A 297 2.88 -13.76 12.31
C VAL A 297 1.48 -13.80 12.87
N ALA A 298 0.57 -13.03 12.27
CA ALA A 298 -0.82 -12.96 12.74
C ALA A 298 -1.50 -14.34 12.71
N ALA A 299 -2.26 -14.65 13.76
CA ALA A 299 -3.03 -15.90 13.83
C ALA A 299 -4.20 -15.93 12.81
N SER A 300 -4.68 -14.75 12.39
CA SER A 300 -5.76 -14.63 11.39
C SER A 300 -5.24 -14.74 9.95
N HIS A 301 -3.98 -14.38 9.66
CA HIS A 301 -3.48 -14.31 8.28
C HIS A 301 -1.96 -14.52 8.18
N ALA A 302 -1.53 -15.56 7.47
CA ALA A 302 -0.13 -15.97 7.39
C ALA A 302 0.81 -14.97 6.69
N LEU A 303 0.28 -14.06 5.85
CA LEU A 303 1.08 -13.00 5.21
C LEU A 303 1.38 -11.81 6.13
N VAL A 304 0.69 -11.69 7.28
CA VAL A 304 0.79 -10.48 8.11
C VAL A 304 1.80 -10.70 9.23
N LEU A 305 2.95 -10.05 9.11
CA LEU A 305 3.88 -9.93 10.22
C LEU A 305 3.35 -8.91 11.22
N VAL A 306 3.51 -9.19 12.50
CA VAL A 306 3.00 -8.35 13.60
C VAL A 306 4.09 -8.02 14.60
N ASN A 307 3.99 -6.80 15.15
CA ASN A 307 4.74 -6.35 16.30
C ASN A 307 3.82 -6.36 17.52
N HIS A 308 4.07 -7.26 18.47
CA HIS A 308 3.30 -7.40 19.72
C HIS A 308 3.64 -6.33 20.76
N GLY A 309 4.50 -5.35 20.44
CA GLY A 309 4.80 -4.21 21.31
C GLY A 309 6.16 -3.58 21.03
N ASN A 310 7.23 -4.25 21.32
CA ASN A 310 8.58 -3.69 21.30
C ASN A 310 9.55 -4.43 20.37
N ALA A 311 9.05 -5.19 19.39
CA ALA A 311 9.93 -5.76 18.38
C ALA A 311 10.63 -4.64 17.61
N SER A 312 11.94 -4.79 17.42
CA SER A 312 12.69 -3.95 16.51
C SER A 312 12.37 -4.33 15.06
N GLY A 313 12.56 -3.38 14.13
CA GLY A 313 12.40 -3.69 12.73
C GLY A 313 13.36 -4.75 12.21
N MET A 314 14.56 -4.85 12.80
CA MET A 314 15.52 -5.93 12.49
C MET A 314 15.00 -7.30 12.93
N GLN A 315 14.34 -7.42 14.09
CA GLN A 315 13.72 -8.68 14.52
C GLN A 315 12.61 -9.12 13.55
N LEU A 316 11.76 -8.20 13.11
CA LEU A 316 10.74 -8.48 12.09
C LEU A 316 11.37 -8.89 10.76
N LEU A 317 12.44 -8.21 10.32
CA LEU A 317 13.17 -8.56 9.09
C LEU A 317 13.79 -9.95 9.17
N MET A 318 14.42 -10.30 10.29
CA MET A 318 15.00 -11.63 10.50
C MET A 318 13.93 -12.73 10.50
N LEU A 319 12.77 -12.47 11.10
CA LEU A 319 11.62 -13.38 11.02
C LEU A 319 11.16 -13.57 9.58
N ALA A 320 11.03 -12.47 8.82
CA ALA A 320 10.64 -12.51 7.41
C ALA A 320 11.61 -13.35 6.56
N ARG A 321 12.92 -13.20 6.76
CA ARG A 321 13.95 -14.00 6.07
C ARG A 321 13.83 -15.49 6.37
N ARG A 322 13.62 -15.87 7.64
CA ARG A 322 13.40 -17.26 8.06
C ARG A 322 12.16 -17.86 7.39
N ILE A 323 11.09 -17.08 7.28
CA ILE A 323 9.88 -17.50 6.57
C ILE A 323 10.17 -17.72 5.08
N ALA A 324 10.84 -16.79 4.42
CA ALA A 324 11.18 -16.89 3.01
C ALA A 324 12.09 -18.09 2.72
N GLU A 325 13.08 -18.34 3.57
CA GLU A 325 13.99 -19.50 3.48
C GLU A 325 13.22 -20.82 3.64
N SER A 326 12.27 -20.91 4.57
CA SER A 326 11.47 -22.12 4.76
C SER A 326 10.55 -22.39 3.57
N VAL A 327 9.98 -21.36 2.96
CA VAL A 327 9.18 -21.50 1.74
C VAL A 327 10.04 -21.92 0.57
N ALA A 328 11.20 -21.32 0.37
CA ALA A 328 12.15 -21.69 -0.68
C ALA A 328 12.62 -23.14 -0.53
N THR A 329 12.95 -23.56 0.70
CA THR A 329 13.39 -24.94 1.00
C THR A 329 12.29 -25.96 0.70
N ARG A 330 11.03 -25.65 1.10
CA ARG A 330 9.93 -26.62 0.99
C ARG A 330 9.32 -26.68 -0.41
N PHE A 331 9.19 -25.55 -1.09
CA PHE A 331 8.45 -25.42 -2.34
C PHE A 331 9.33 -25.05 -3.56
N GLY A 332 10.61 -24.73 -3.34
CA GLY A 332 11.49 -24.26 -4.42
C GLY A 332 11.09 -22.87 -4.95
N VAL A 333 10.30 -22.10 -4.20
CA VAL A 333 9.75 -20.81 -4.61
C VAL A 333 10.30 -19.71 -3.73
N ALA A 334 10.91 -18.69 -4.34
CA ALA A 334 11.31 -17.48 -3.64
C ALA A 334 10.08 -16.57 -3.43
N ILE A 335 9.96 -16.00 -2.25
CA ILE A 335 8.97 -14.95 -1.94
C ILE A 335 9.68 -13.67 -1.55
N GLU A 336 9.12 -12.54 -1.95
CA GLU A 336 9.70 -11.22 -1.78
C GLU A 336 8.83 -10.34 -0.88
N PRO A 337 9.45 -9.41 -0.10
CA PRO A 337 8.68 -8.45 0.67
C PRO A 337 7.91 -7.49 -0.23
N GLU A 338 6.70 -7.13 0.19
CA GLU A 338 5.93 -6.04 -0.39
C GLU A 338 6.34 -4.68 0.19
N PRO A 339 6.57 -4.55 1.52
CA PRO A 339 7.04 -3.31 2.11
C PRO A 339 8.48 -2.96 1.69
N ARG A 340 8.74 -1.64 1.53
CA ARG A 340 10.10 -1.12 1.38
C ARG A 340 10.85 -1.28 2.72
N ILE A 341 12.04 -1.85 2.67
CA ILE A 341 12.91 -2.01 3.85
C ILE A 341 13.86 -0.82 3.91
N ILE A 342 13.92 -0.16 5.06
CA ILE A 342 14.78 0.98 5.33
C ILE A 342 15.83 0.60 6.38
N GLY A 343 17.09 1.00 6.17
CA GLY A 343 18.20 0.73 7.10
C GLY A 343 18.78 -0.69 7.01
N ALA A 344 18.28 -1.53 6.09
CA ALA A 344 18.86 -2.83 5.77
C ALA A 344 18.51 -3.26 4.34
N ARG A 345 19.14 -4.34 3.87
CA ARG A 345 18.80 -5.01 2.59
C ARG A 345 17.89 -6.21 2.86
N TRP A 346 17.18 -6.66 1.85
CA TRP A 346 16.45 -7.94 1.84
C TRP A 346 17.38 -9.13 1.61
#